data_815763b094abcc16e00bdce06e25714a
#
_entry.id   815763b094abcc16e00bdce06e25714a
#
_cell.length_a   1.000
_cell.length_b   1.000
_cell.length_c   1.000
_cell.angle_alpha   90.00
_cell.angle_beta   90.00
_cell.angle_gamma   90.00
#
_symmetry.space_group_name_H-M   'P 1'
#
loop_
_entity.id
_entity.type
_entity.pdbx_description
1 polymer ?
#
loop_
_entity_poly.entity_id
_entity_poly.type
_entity_poly.pdbx_seq_one_letter_code
_entity_poly.pdbx_strand_id
1 'polypeptide(L)'
;GDMAGGFDVLKDVYKSQVYDLASYRNRLEDTPVIPERVITRPPSAELRPDQKDQDSLPDYDTLDAILTLYIDEDMGYQEIIDKGYEAELVAKTIKMVDNSEYKRLQAPIGTKVSHKAFGRERRYPLVNKWSIKG
;
A
#
# COMPACT_ATOMS: atom_id res chain seq x y z
N GLY A 1 11.69 0.87 -10.65
CA GLY A 1 10.24 0.95 -10.48
C GLY A 1 9.64 -0.41 -10.20
N ASP A 2 8.35 -0.47 -10.02
CA ASP A 2 7.54 -1.63 -9.62
C ASP A 2 7.69 -2.87 -10.54
N MET A 3 8.27 -2.67 -11.70
CA MET A 3 8.47 -3.71 -12.73
C MET A 3 9.93 -4.17 -12.85
N ALA A 4 10.83 -3.63 -12.03
CA ALA A 4 12.26 -3.95 -12.11
C ALA A 4 12.60 -5.20 -11.29
N GLY A 5 13.45 -6.07 -11.88
CA GLY A 5 13.94 -7.27 -11.21
C GLY A 5 13.04 -8.50 -11.35
N GLY A 6 13.52 -9.65 -10.90
CA GLY A 6 12.82 -10.95 -10.96
C GLY A 6 12.16 -11.36 -9.65
N PHE A 7 12.44 -10.66 -8.55
CA PHE A 7 11.88 -10.95 -7.23
C PHE A 7 11.75 -9.66 -6.40
N ASP A 8 10.56 -9.43 -5.86
CA ASP A 8 10.24 -8.27 -5.02
C ASP A 8 10.05 -8.71 -3.56
N VAL A 9 11.07 -8.49 -2.74
CA VAL A 9 11.10 -8.91 -1.33
C VAL A 9 10.04 -8.19 -0.49
N LEU A 10 9.73 -6.94 -0.81
CA LEU A 10 8.82 -6.07 -0.04
C LEU A 10 7.42 -5.98 -0.64
N LYS A 11 7.12 -6.78 -1.66
CA LYS A 11 5.86 -6.71 -2.40
C LYS A 11 4.61 -6.77 -1.52
N ASP A 12 4.67 -7.55 -0.45
CA ASP A 12 3.56 -7.82 0.46
C ASP A 12 3.77 -7.14 1.83
N VAL A 13 4.41 -5.98 1.82
CA VAL A 13 4.67 -5.17 3.02
C VAL A 13 4.03 -3.81 2.85
N TYR A 14 3.16 -3.44 3.79
CA TYR A 14 2.54 -2.11 3.80
C TYR A 14 3.57 -0.99 4.01
N LYS A 15 3.25 0.22 3.58
CA LYS A 15 4.19 1.34 3.58
C LYS A 15 4.65 1.72 4.99
N SER A 16 3.74 1.74 5.96
CA SER A 16 4.08 1.94 7.38
C SER A 16 5.07 0.89 7.87
N GLN A 17 4.84 -0.38 7.55
CA GLN A 17 5.72 -1.49 7.94
C GLN A 17 7.12 -1.39 7.30
N VAL A 18 7.25 -0.82 6.10
CA VAL A 18 8.57 -0.57 5.49
C VAL A 18 9.39 0.39 6.35
N TYR A 19 8.78 1.43 6.89
CA TYR A 19 9.46 2.35 7.83
C TYR A 19 9.84 1.68 9.13
N ASP A 20 8.98 0.82 9.68
CA ASP A 20 9.28 0.03 10.87
C ASP A 20 10.45 -0.91 10.64
N LEU A 21 10.48 -1.60 9.49
CA LEU A 21 11.58 -2.48 9.09
C LEU A 21 12.89 -1.70 8.92
N ALA A 22 12.86 -0.52 8.32
CA ALA A 22 14.04 0.33 8.17
C ALA A 22 14.59 0.78 9.54
N SER A 23 13.70 1.17 10.45
CA SER A 23 14.05 1.54 11.82
C SER A 23 14.58 0.34 12.61
N TYR A 24 13.96 -0.83 12.44
CA TYR A 24 14.43 -2.08 13.04
C TYR A 24 15.82 -2.45 12.53
N ARG A 25 16.05 -2.37 11.23
CA ARG A 25 17.36 -2.67 10.61
C ARG A 25 18.47 -1.79 11.20
N ASN A 26 18.18 -0.50 11.41
CA ASN A 26 19.14 0.42 12.01
C ASN A 26 19.46 0.11 13.49
N ARG A 27 18.52 -0.50 14.22
CA ARG A 27 18.74 -0.90 15.63
C ARG A 27 19.59 -2.16 15.79
N LEU A 28 19.78 -2.93 14.73
CA LEU A 28 20.60 -4.16 14.76
C LEU A 28 22.10 -3.89 14.63
N GLU A 29 22.49 -2.70 14.29
CA GLU A 29 23.89 -2.31 14.05
C GLU A 29 24.29 -1.15 14.96
N ASP A 30 25.58 -1.07 15.28
CA ASP A 30 26.12 0.04 16.08
C ASP A 30 26.07 1.38 15.34
N THR A 31 26.03 1.34 14.02
CA THR A 31 25.90 2.52 13.15
C THR A 31 24.70 2.34 12.21
N PRO A 32 23.84 3.36 12.04
CA PRO A 32 22.71 3.28 11.12
C PRO A 32 23.14 2.93 9.70
N VAL A 33 22.58 1.88 9.13
CA VAL A 33 22.84 1.41 7.75
C VAL A 33 21.97 2.17 6.76
N ILE A 34 20.74 2.51 7.17
CA ILE A 34 19.79 3.30 6.38
C ILE A 34 19.87 4.74 6.89
N PRO A 35 20.28 5.71 6.05
CA PRO A 35 20.36 7.10 6.46
C PRO A 35 19.01 7.63 6.99
N GLU A 36 19.06 8.39 8.08
CA GLU A 36 17.88 9.02 8.70
C GLU A 36 17.00 9.77 7.69
N ARG A 37 17.62 10.47 6.75
CA ARG A 37 16.93 11.19 5.68
C ARG A 37 16.03 10.30 4.82
N VAL A 38 16.36 9.01 4.64
CA VAL A 38 15.53 8.08 3.86
C VAL A 38 14.25 7.73 4.60
N ILE A 39 14.32 7.68 5.94
CA ILE A 39 13.18 7.35 6.80
C ILE A 39 12.30 8.58 7.01
N THR A 40 12.88 9.76 7.17
CA THR A 40 12.16 10.99 7.53
C THR A 40 11.65 11.81 6.35
N ARG A 41 12.24 11.61 5.14
CA ARG A 41 11.78 12.32 3.95
C ARG A 41 10.36 11.88 3.58
N PRO A 42 9.43 12.84 3.38
CA PRO A 42 8.10 12.52 2.88
C PRO A 42 8.20 11.78 1.53
N PRO A 43 7.48 10.66 1.37
CA PRO A 43 7.50 9.90 0.13
C PRO A 43 6.90 10.71 -1.03
N SER A 44 7.45 10.51 -2.22
CA SER A 44 6.99 11.15 -3.46
C SER A 44 7.35 10.29 -4.66
N ALA A 45 6.46 10.24 -5.63
CA ALA A 45 6.73 9.64 -6.94
C ALA A 45 7.68 10.50 -7.81
N GLU A 46 7.99 11.73 -7.38
CA GLU A 46 8.90 12.68 -8.05
C GLU A 46 8.53 12.98 -9.53
N LEU A 47 7.25 12.88 -9.87
CA LEU A 47 6.75 13.13 -11.23
C LEU A 47 6.58 14.64 -11.51
N ARG A 48 6.57 15.46 -10.46
CA ARG A 48 6.48 16.93 -10.52
C ARG A 48 7.37 17.55 -9.45
N PRO A 49 7.87 18.78 -9.66
CA PRO A 49 8.58 19.52 -8.62
C PRO A 49 7.76 19.61 -7.33
N ASP A 50 8.39 19.39 -6.18
CA ASP A 50 7.82 19.48 -4.85
C ASP A 50 6.61 18.56 -4.56
N GLN A 51 6.33 17.60 -5.43
CA GLN A 51 5.24 16.64 -5.25
C GLN A 51 5.48 15.78 -4.00
N LYS A 52 4.40 15.58 -3.22
CA LYS A 52 4.34 14.60 -2.12
C LYS A 52 3.19 13.64 -2.37
N ASP A 53 3.32 12.39 -1.95
CA ASP A 53 2.24 11.41 -2.05
C ASP A 53 1.00 11.87 -1.27
N GLN A 54 1.20 12.57 -0.15
CA GLN A 54 0.15 13.18 0.67
C GLN A 54 -0.69 14.25 -0.04
N ASP A 55 -0.23 14.78 -1.17
CA ASP A 55 -1.03 15.72 -1.98
C ASP A 55 -2.25 15.05 -2.62
N SER A 56 -2.23 13.72 -2.73
CA SER A 56 -3.29 12.92 -3.36
C SER A 56 -3.75 11.72 -2.53
N LEU A 57 -2.98 11.31 -1.52
CA LEU A 57 -3.26 10.17 -0.65
C LEU A 57 -3.42 10.65 0.80
N PRO A 58 -4.17 9.93 1.65
CA PRO A 58 -4.16 10.14 3.09
C PRO A 58 -2.78 9.79 3.67
N ASP A 59 -2.59 10.01 4.96
CA ASP A 59 -1.42 9.48 5.65
C ASP A 59 -1.37 7.94 5.52
N TYR A 60 -0.16 7.39 5.54
CA TYR A 60 0.01 5.96 5.30
C TYR A 60 -0.58 5.07 6.38
N ASP A 61 -0.65 5.53 7.63
CA ASP A 61 -1.22 4.75 8.72
C ASP A 61 -2.72 4.54 8.49
N THR A 62 -3.43 5.61 8.12
CA THR A 62 -4.85 5.53 7.76
C THR A 62 -5.06 4.70 6.48
N LEU A 63 -4.22 4.90 5.47
CA LEU A 63 -4.32 4.16 4.21
C LEU A 63 -4.10 2.66 4.43
N ASP A 64 -3.03 2.28 5.14
CA ASP A 64 -2.68 0.89 5.40
C ASP A 64 -3.75 0.21 6.28
N ALA A 65 -4.37 0.94 7.22
CA ALA A 65 -5.48 0.44 8.00
C ALA A 65 -6.72 0.11 7.14
N ILE A 66 -7.11 1.01 6.23
CA ILE A 66 -8.22 0.75 5.29
C ILE A 66 -7.90 -0.41 4.36
N LEU A 67 -6.66 -0.49 3.86
CA LEU A 67 -6.22 -1.58 3.00
C LEU A 67 -6.25 -2.93 3.71
N THR A 68 -5.82 -2.99 4.97
CA THR A 68 -5.90 -4.20 5.80
C THR A 68 -7.34 -4.68 5.93
N LEU A 69 -8.26 -3.79 6.28
CA LEU A 69 -9.69 -4.13 6.40
C LEU A 69 -10.27 -4.62 5.07
N TYR A 70 -9.96 -3.93 3.98
CA TYR A 70 -10.51 -4.26 2.66
C TYR A 70 -9.91 -5.53 2.05
N ILE A 71 -8.60 -5.73 2.17
CA ILE A 71 -7.87 -6.79 1.48
C ILE A 71 -7.71 -8.03 2.36
N ASP A 72 -7.17 -7.86 3.57
CA ASP A 72 -6.87 -9.00 4.44
C ASP A 72 -8.12 -9.52 5.18
N GLU A 73 -9.01 -8.62 5.58
CA GLU A 73 -10.23 -8.97 6.33
C GLU A 73 -11.50 -9.09 5.44
N ASP A 74 -11.40 -8.83 4.12
CA ASP A 74 -12.52 -8.88 3.16
C ASP A 74 -13.71 -7.97 3.52
N MET A 75 -13.48 -6.90 4.23
CA MET A 75 -14.57 -6.00 4.60
C MET A 75 -15.07 -5.20 3.42
N GLY A 76 -16.39 -5.09 3.33
CA GLY A 76 -17.05 -4.23 2.35
C GLY A 76 -17.00 -2.75 2.72
N TYR A 77 -17.33 -1.90 1.73
CA TYR A 77 -17.32 -0.44 1.88
C TYR A 77 -18.07 0.04 3.13
N GLN A 78 -19.30 -0.45 3.36
CA GLN A 78 -20.12 -0.01 4.50
C GLN A 78 -19.53 -0.47 5.83
N GLU A 79 -19.00 -1.67 5.90
CA GLU A 79 -18.39 -2.21 7.12
C GLU A 79 -17.15 -1.41 7.56
N ILE A 80 -16.38 -0.90 6.59
CA ILE A 80 -15.22 -0.06 6.88
C ILE A 80 -15.68 1.33 7.38
N ILE A 81 -16.72 1.91 6.80
CA ILE A 81 -17.31 3.17 7.30
C ILE A 81 -17.84 3.00 8.71
N ASP A 82 -18.51 1.91 9.01
CA ASP A 82 -19.06 1.61 10.34
C ASP A 82 -17.96 1.48 11.42
N LYS A 83 -16.71 1.25 11.01
CA LYS A 83 -15.53 1.32 11.90
C LYS A 83 -15.02 2.75 12.13
N GLY A 84 -15.62 3.76 11.52
CA GLY A 84 -15.33 5.18 11.76
C GLY A 84 -14.45 5.84 10.70
N TYR A 85 -14.18 5.18 9.57
CA TYR A 85 -13.44 5.79 8.46
C TYR A 85 -14.36 6.65 7.58
N GLU A 86 -13.82 7.75 7.06
CA GLU A 86 -14.57 8.67 6.20
C GLU A 86 -14.98 7.98 4.89
N ALA A 87 -16.27 8.14 4.53
CA ALA A 87 -16.88 7.46 3.38
C ALA A 87 -16.18 7.76 2.04
N GLU A 88 -15.84 9.03 1.80
CA GLU A 88 -15.17 9.45 0.57
C GLU A 88 -13.76 8.86 0.47
N LEU A 89 -13.03 8.83 1.60
CA LEU A 89 -11.70 8.27 1.67
C LEU A 89 -11.71 6.75 1.41
N VAL A 90 -12.66 6.04 2.01
CA VAL A 90 -12.84 4.58 1.81
C VAL A 90 -13.16 4.29 0.35
N ALA A 91 -14.12 5.01 -0.25
CA ALA A 91 -14.49 4.84 -1.65
C ALA A 91 -13.31 5.10 -2.60
N LYS A 92 -12.55 6.17 -2.36
CA LYS A 92 -11.36 6.53 -3.13
C LYS A 92 -10.29 5.44 -3.03
N THR A 93 -10.02 4.95 -1.83
CA THR A 93 -9.01 3.92 -1.57
C THR A 93 -9.37 2.61 -2.28
N ILE A 94 -10.60 2.13 -2.12
CA ILE A 94 -11.08 0.91 -2.79
C ILE A 94 -10.96 1.04 -4.31
N LYS A 95 -11.41 2.16 -4.87
CA LYS A 95 -11.32 2.43 -6.31
C LYS A 95 -9.89 2.43 -6.83
N MET A 96 -8.93 3.00 -6.07
CA MET A 96 -7.51 2.96 -6.45
C MET A 96 -6.96 1.53 -6.43
N VAL A 97 -7.33 0.74 -5.44
CA VAL A 97 -6.91 -0.68 -5.36
C VAL A 97 -7.43 -1.46 -6.55
N ASP A 98 -8.73 -1.36 -6.84
CA ASP A 98 -9.38 -2.10 -7.93
C ASP A 98 -8.83 -1.70 -9.30
N ASN A 99 -8.61 -0.42 -9.53
CA ASN A 99 -8.02 0.09 -10.77
C ASN A 99 -6.53 -0.28 -10.94
N SER A 100 -5.86 -0.68 -9.87
CA SER A 100 -4.43 -1.03 -9.87
C SER A 100 -4.16 -2.53 -9.98
N GLU A 101 -5.18 -3.37 -10.20
CA GLU A 101 -5.04 -4.82 -10.30
C GLU A 101 -4.04 -5.26 -11.37
N TYR A 102 -4.04 -4.58 -12.53
CA TYR A 102 -3.09 -4.86 -13.61
C TYR A 102 -1.62 -4.70 -13.18
N LYS A 103 -1.32 -3.72 -12.31
CA LYS A 103 0.04 -3.50 -11.78
C LYS A 103 0.48 -4.67 -10.90
N ARG A 104 -0.41 -5.16 -10.05
CA ARG A 104 -0.13 -6.31 -9.17
C ARG A 104 0.17 -7.58 -9.94
N LEU A 105 -0.51 -7.79 -11.07
CA LEU A 105 -0.27 -8.95 -11.93
C LEU A 105 1.01 -8.85 -12.76
N GLN A 106 1.40 -7.63 -13.14
CA GLN A 106 2.63 -7.38 -13.90
C GLN A 106 3.87 -7.39 -13.01
N ALA A 107 3.73 -7.10 -11.73
CA ALA A 107 4.86 -7.04 -10.80
C ALA A 107 5.53 -8.41 -10.61
N PRO A 108 6.86 -8.45 -10.35
CA PRO A 108 7.57 -9.68 -10.04
C PRO A 108 6.94 -10.46 -8.89
N ILE A 109 7.27 -11.74 -8.77
CA ILE A 109 6.90 -12.53 -7.60
C ILE A 109 7.61 -11.98 -6.36
N GLY A 110 7.00 -12.14 -5.19
CA GLY A 110 7.53 -11.64 -3.92
C GLY A 110 7.25 -12.58 -2.77
N THR A 111 7.78 -12.24 -1.60
CA THR A 111 7.53 -12.96 -0.36
C THR A 111 6.10 -12.71 0.10
N LYS A 112 5.41 -13.75 0.58
CA LYS A 112 4.13 -13.61 1.27
C LYS A 112 4.38 -13.40 2.76
N VAL A 113 3.91 -12.29 3.31
CA VAL A 113 3.97 -11.96 4.74
C VAL A 113 2.59 -11.63 5.32
N SER A 114 1.63 -11.18 4.49
CA SER A 114 0.25 -10.97 4.88
C SER A 114 -0.63 -12.20 4.67
N HIS A 115 -1.85 -12.19 5.20
CA HIS A 115 -2.78 -13.31 5.06
C HIS A 115 -3.14 -13.60 3.59
N LYS A 116 -3.24 -12.57 2.75
CA LYS A 116 -3.69 -12.69 1.35
C LYS A 116 -2.65 -12.34 0.29
N ALA A 117 -1.40 -12.09 0.70
CA ALA A 117 -0.32 -11.76 -0.23
C ALA A 117 -0.72 -10.65 -1.21
N PHE A 118 -1.08 -9.50 -0.69
CA PHE A 118 -1.60 -8.31 -1.36
C PHE A 118 -1.65 -8.41 -2.90
N GLY A 119 -2.74 -8.89 -3.46
CA GLY A 119 -2.98 -8.95 -4.89
C GLY A 119 -2.83 -10.33 -5.54
N ARG A 120 -2.11 -11.29 -4.98
CA ARG A 120 -1.98 -12.61 -5.60
C ARG A 120 -3.13 -13.57 -5.23
N GLU A 121 -3.60 -13.50 -4.00
CA GLU A 121 -4.67 -14.37 -3.52
C GLU A 121 -6.06 -13.73 -3.63
N ARG A 122 -6.12 -12.41 -3.83
CA ARG A 122 -7.38 -11.67 -3.99
C ARG A 122 -8.07 -11.94 -5.31
N ARG A 123 -7.35 -12.21 -6.40
CA ARG A 123 -7.87 -12.57 -7.74
C ARG A 123 -9.01 -11.69 -8.25
N TYR A 124 -8.85 -10.38 -8.16
CA TYR A 124 -9.83 -9.43 -8.65
C TYR A 124 -9.83 -9.38 -10.20
N PRO A 125 -10.98 -9.19 -10.88
CA PRO A 125 -11.02 -9.12 -12.34
C PRO A 125 -10.21 -7.93 -12.87
N LEU A 126 -9.36 -8.17 -13.88
CA LEU A 126 -8.58 -7.12 -14.56
C LEU A 126 -9.44 -6.10 -15.28
N VAL A 127 -10.54 -6.55 -15.87
CA VAL A 127 -11.48 -5.72 -16.61
C VAL A 127 -12.80 -5.73 -15.86
N ASN A 128 -13.03 -4.71 -15.09
CA ASN A 128 -14.24 -4.56 -14.30
C ASN A 128 -14.77 -3.14 -14.42
N LYS A 129 -16.05 -3.00 -14.80
CA LYS A 129 -16.76 -1.71 -14.82
C LYS A 129 -17.63 -1.47 -13.59
N TRP A 130 -17.66 -2.44 -12.68
CA TRP A 130 -18.34 -2.24 -11.41
C TRP A 130 -17.60 -1.20 -10.57
N SER A 131 -18.34 -0.29 -9.97
CA SER A 131 -17.77 0.68 -9.03
C SER A 131 -18.72 0.82 -7.84
N ILE A 132 -18.15 1.08 -6.68
CA ILE A 132 -18.95 1.49 -5.53
C ILE A 132 -19.63 2.79 -5.91
N LYS A 133 -20.95 2.77 -5.90
CA LYS A 133 -21.76 3.98 -6.03
C LYS A 133 -21.79 4.62 -4.65
N GLY A 134 -21.04 5.70 -4.50
CA GLY A 134 -21.20 6.60 -3.36
C GLY A 134 -22.46 7.41 -3.51
#